data_4d17591fdfaa721fe6d16c8a71b76d33
#
_entry.id   4d17591fdfaa721fe6d16c8a71b76d33
#
_cell.length_a   1.000
_cell.length_b   1.000
_cell.length_c   1.000
_cell.angle_alpha   90.00
_cell.angle_beta   90.00
_cell.angle_gamma   90.00
#
_symmetry.space_group_name_H-M   'P 1'
#
loop_
_entity.id
_entity.type
_entity.pdbx_description
1 polymer ?
#
loop_
_entity_poly.entity_id
_entity_poly.type
_entity_poly.pdbx_seq_one_letter_code
_entity_poly.pdbx_strand_id
1 'polypeptide(L)'
;RINYLKMDYQNFKAYLKTPTFPSHMDYMNSDYAPNLLKFMKIKIDGKKTNSYYGFLKGIGEESLPVFSDSQIECINYLSSLLPLVRKHEFLVVRSLLEGETSLASIRSKVQGEISGYEPKQMEHALRLMIDGGAVRMEGDRMILCGEKEQEYEEYLQDLLNYGLTQYSARYADDKIDFLLWQDYRQDQVLLKILENPKHNQYGTYYKDGNMYIFAGLKKDATQQEHLKYKDKFLAPDVFQWESIAHISAKDEALQRSAKKVQVFVRKVSAENGVTLPYTYIGTGSLENPRKGETANGSILYDIH
;
A
#
# COMPACT_ATOMS: atom_id res chain seq x y z
N ARG A 1 -6.92 16.21 -19.22
CA ARG A 1 -7.05 15.53 -17.90
C ARG A 1 -6.79 16.47 -16.71
N ILE A 2 -5.76 17.34 -16.77
CA ILE A 2 -5.47 18.36 -15.73
C ILE A 2 -6.66 19.30 -15.55
N ASN A 3 -7.23 19.82 -16.64
CA ASN A 3 -8.38 20.72 -16.57
C ASN A 3 -9.58 20.08 -15.85
N TYR A 4 -9.85 18.82 -16.12
CA TYR A 4 -10.91 18.07 -15.44
C TYR A 4 -10.63 17.92 -13.95
N LEU A 5 -9.41 17.52 -13.57
CA LEU A 5 -9.02 17.36 -12.17
C LEU A 5 -9.02 18.69 -11.42
N LYS A 6 -8.62 19.79 -12.08
CA LYS A 6 -8.68 21.13 -11.50
C LYS A 6 -10.13 21.57 -11.28
N MET A 7 -11.04 21.29 -12.21
CA MET A 7 -12.48 21.56 -12.05
C MET A 7 -13.08 20.75 -10.90
N ASP A 8 -12.77 19.45 -10.79
CA ASP A 8 -13.22 18.60 -9.68
C ASP A 8 -12.77 19.17 -8.32
N TYR A 9 -11.51 19.57 -8.23
CA TYR A 9 -10.97 20.19 -7.02
C TYR A 9 -11.62 21.53 -6.71
N GLN A 10 -11.80 22.41 -7.70
CA GLN A 10 -12.46 23.70 -7.49
C GLN A 10 -13.93 23.55 -7.08
N ASN A 11 -14.64 22.60 -7.66
CA ASN A 11 -15.99 22.26 -7.25
C ASN A 11 -16.05 21.79 -5.79
N PHE A 12 -15.12 20.92 -5.40
CA PHE A 12 -15.01 20.46 -4.01
C PHE A 12 -14.69 21.61 -3.05
N LYS A 13 -13.71 22.46 -3.39
CA LYS A 13 -13.35 23.66 -2.61
C LYS A 13 -14.55 24.62 -2.46
N ALA A 14 -15.29 24.86 -3.53
CA ALA A 14 -16.51 25.67 -3.51
C ALA A 14 -17.61 25.04 -2.66
N TYR A 15 -17.74 23.71 -2.70
CA TYR A 15 -18.69 22.97 -1.87
C TYR A 15 -18.39 23.16 -0.38
N LEU A 16 -17.12 23.08 0.02
CA LEU A 16 -16.70 23.33 1.40
C LEU A 16 -16.69 24.80 1.79
N LYS A 17 -16.84 25.73 0.84
CA LYS A 17 -16.77 27.19 1.06
C LYS A 17 -15.48 27.63 1.76
N THR A 18 -14.38 26.94 1.50
CA THR A 18 -13.08 27.26 2.11
C THR A 18 -12.27 28.21 1.22
N PRO A 19 -11.65 29.27 1.76
CA PRO A 19 -10.77 30.16 1.00
C PRO A 19 -9.40 29.52 0.66
N THR A 20 -8.98 28.52 1.43
CA THR A 20 -7.74 27.76 1.29
C THR A 20 -7.98 26.40 0.64
N PHE A 21 -6.93 25.63 0.41
CA PHE A 21 -7.09 24.23 -0.04
C PHE A 21 -7.74 23.39 1.08
N PRO A 22 -8.66 22.47 0.75
CA PRO A 22 -9.22 21.55 1.71
C PRO A 22 -8.17 20.55 2.26
N SER A 23 -8.32 20.17 3.53
CA SER A 23 -7.48 19.15 4.17
C SER A 23 -7.85 17.73 3.75
N HIS A 24 -7.02 16.73 4.13
CA HIS A 24 -7.35 15.32 3.94
C HIS A 24 -8.64 14.94 4.71
N MET A 25 -8.82 15.50 5.91
CA MET A 25 -10.00 15.24 6.72
C MET A 25 -11.27 15.87 6.12
N ASP A 26 -11.15 17.00 5.43
CA ASP A 26 -12.27 17.60 4.69
C ASP A 26 -12.77 16.65 3.60
N TYR A 27 -11.86 16.02 2.84
CA TYR A 27 -12.24 14.98 1.88
C TYR A 27 -12.90 13.79 2.55
N MET A 28 -12.36 13.35 3.70
CA MET A 28 -12.90 12.20 4.43
C MET A 28 -14.34 12.42 4.89
N ASN A 29 -14.67 13.64 5.27
CA ASN A 29 -15.97 14.03 5.77
C ASN A 29 -16.94 14.51 4.66
N SER A 30 -16.59 14.31 3.39
CA SER A 30 -17.38 14.76 2.25
C SER A 30 -17.76 13.59 1.32
N ASP A 31 -18.70 13.85 0.42
CA ASP A 31 -19.08 12.92 -0.65
C ASP A 31 -17.95 12.68 -1.69
N TYR A 32 -16.87 13.46 -1.60
CA TYR A 32 -15.68 13.34 -2.46
C TYR A 32 -14.61 12.39 -1.89
N ALA A 33 -14.78 11.83 -0.70
CA ALA A 33 -13.81 10.97 -0.03
C ALA A 33 -13.19 9.87 -0.92
N PRO A 34 -13.94 9.15 -1.79
CA PRO A 34 -13.38 8.14 -2.69
C PRO A 34 -12.38 8.69 -3.72
N ASN A 35 -12.43 9.99 -4.01
CA ASN A 35 -11.60 10.63 -5.02
C ASN A 35 -10.22 11.05 -4.51
N LEU A 36 -10.02 11.21 -3.20
CA LEU A 36 -8.75 11.68 -2.63
C LEU A 36 -7.57 10.78 -2.99
N LEU A 37 -7.68 9.47 -2.79
CA LEU A 37 -6.62 8.52 -3.14
C LEU A 37 -6.28 8.53 -4.64
N LYS A 38 -7.26 8.82 -5.49
CA LYS A 38 -7.07 9.00 -6.94
C LYS A 38 -6.22 10.25 -7.21
N PHE A 39 -6.51 11.37 -6.55
CA PHE A 39 -5.73 12.59 -6.67
C PHE A 39 -4.28 12.42 -6.19
N MET A 40 -4.06 11.65 -5.13
CA MET A 40 -2.73 11.39 -4.58
C MET A 40 -1.81 10.54 -5.48
N LYS A 41 -2.35 9.86 -6.51
CA LYS A 41 -1.62 8.85 -7.31
C LYS A 41 -1.75 9.03 -8.83
N ILE A 42 -2.10 10.22 -9.27
CA ILE A 42 -2.21 10.54 -10.71
C ILE A 42 -0.90 11.07 -11.28
N LYS A 43 -0.87 11.18 -12.60
CA LYS A 43 0.18 11.92 -13.32
C LYS A 43 -0.38 13.24 -13.83
N ILE A 44 0.36 14.31 -13.57
CA ILE A 44 0.12 15.65 -14.12
C ILE A 44 1.35 15.99 -14.98
N ASP A 45 1.14 16.30 -16.26
CA ASP A 45 2.21 16.55 -17.24
C ASP A 45 3.30 15.46 -17.24
N GLY A 46 2.88 14.20 -17.15
CA GLY A 46 3.76 13.04 -17.14
C GLY A 46 4.45 12.75 -15.80
N LYS A 47 4.41 13.66 -14.83
CA LYS A 47 5.00 13.49 -13.49
C LYS A 47 3.98 12.92 -12.51
N LYS A 48 4.39 11.94 -11.71
CA LYS A 48 3.57 11.39 -10.62
C LYS A 48 3.41 12.45 -9.53
N THR A 49 2.20 12.58 -9.00
CA THR A 49 1.92 13.50 -7.88
C THR A 49 2.43 12.98 -6.55
N ASN A 50 2.47 11.66 -6.35
CA ASN A 50 2.93 10.91 -5.18
C ASN A 50 2.17 11.22 -3.87
N SER A 51 1.49 12.36 -3.75
CA SER A 51 0.75 12.81 -2.56
C SER A 51 -0.35 13.78 -2.95
N TYR A 52 -1.23 14.10 -2.01
CA TYR A 52 -2.21 15.17 -2.17
C TYR A 52 -1.54 16.54 -2.34
N TYR A 53 -0.46 16.79 -1.57
CA TYR A 53 0.38 17.98 -1.77
C TYR A 53 0.92 18.07 -3.20
N GLY A 54 1.47 16.98 -3.72
CA GLY A 54 1.96 16.93 -5.10
C GLY A 54 0.86 17.15 -6.15
N PHE A 55 -0.37 16.71 -5.89
CA PHE A 55 -1.52 17.00 -6.72
C PHE A 55 -1.85 18.51 -6.71
N LEU A 56 -1.98 19.12 -5.53
CA LEU A 56 -2.29 20.54 -5.38
C LEU A 56 -1.23 21.43 -6.06
N LYS A 57 0.04 21.12 -5.85
CA LYS A 57 1.16 21.80 -6.52
C LYS A 57 1.07 21.65 -8.04
N GLY A 58 0.73 20.45 -8.52
CA GLY A 58 0.63 20.17 -9.96
C GLY A 58 -0.53 20.90 -10.65
N ILE A 59 -1.63 21.18 -9.96
CA ILE A 59 -2.75 21.97 -10.51
C ILE A 59 -2.59 23.49 -10.29
N GLY A 60 -1.53 23.93 -9.60
CA GLY A 60 -1.25 25.33 -9.34
C GLY A 60 -2.15 25.93 -8.25
N GLU A 61 -2.38 25.23 -7.13
CA GLU A 61 -3.09 25.78 -5.98
C GLU A 61 -2.24 26.87 -5.32
N GLU A 62 -2.76 28.11 -5.27
CA GLU A 62 -2.02 29.29 -4.83
C GLU A 62 -1.91 29.40 -3.29
N SER A 63 -2.85 28.81 -2.57
CA SER A 63 -2.87 28.83 -1.09
C SER A 63 -2.05 27.71 -0.44
N LEU A 64 -1.33 26.94 -1.27
CA LEU A 64 -0.54 25.80 -0.80
C LEU A 64 0.73 26.27 -0.05
N PRO A 65 1.00 25.78 1.18
CA PRO A 65 2.26 26.05 1.88
C PRO A 65 3.46 25.61 1.07
N VAL A 66 4.58 26.32 1.22
CA VAL A 66 5.84 25.98 0.55
C VAL A 66 6.67 25.11 1.48
N PHE A 67 6.83 23.85 1.13
CA PHE A 67 7.65 22.89 1.87
C PHE A 67 8.99 22.65 1.22
N SER A 68 10.02 22.39 2.04
CA SER A 68 11.35 21.98 1.60
C SER A 68 11.32 20.60 0.95
N ASP A 69 12.35 20.25 0.19
CA ASP A 69 12.42 18.94 -0.48
C ASP A 69 12.36 17.77 0.53
N SER A 70 13.01 17.89 1.69
CA SER A 70 12.97 16.87 2.74
C SER A 70 11.57 16.72 3.38
N GLN A 71 10.83 17.82 3.55
CA GLN A 71 9.45 17.78 4.01
C GLN A 71 8.55 17.12 2.96
N ILE A 72 8.74 17.44 1.67
CA ILE A 72 8.00 16.84 0.57
C ILE A 72 8.29 15.33 0.45
N GLU A 73 9.54 14.90 0.62
CA GLU A 73 9.91 13.47 0.63
C GLU A 73 9.21 12.71 1.76
N CYS A 74 9.18 13.27 2.97
CA CYS A 74 8.45 12.69 4.10
C CYS A 74 6.94 12.59 3.81
N ILE A 75 6.31 13.66 3.31
CA ILE A 75 4.90 13.68 2.91
C ILE A 75 4.62 12.61 1.85
N ASN A 76 5.46 12.50 0.83
CA ASN A 76 5.31 11.53 -0.24
C ASN A 76 5.47 10.09 0.27
N TYR A 77 6.43 9.85 1.17
CA TYR A 77 6.61 8.54 1.80
C TYR A 77 5.34 8.12 2.57
N LEU A 78 4.87 8.97 3.50
CA LEU A 78 3.66 8.67 4.29
C LEU A 78 2.43 8.50 3.39
N SER A 79 2.24 9.36 2.39
CA SER A 79 1.14 9.27 1.42
C SER A 79 1.18 7.97 0.62
N SER A 80 2.38 7.41 0.35
CA SER A 80 2.54 6.16 -0.39
C SER A 80 1.98 4.96 0.37
N LEU A 81 1.94 5.01 1.70
CA LEU A 81 1.42 3.95 2.56
C LEU A 81 -0.12 3.85 2.52
N LEU A 82 -0.81 4.92 2.10
CA LEU A 82 -2.27 4.97 2.09
C LEU A 82 -2.91 4.12 0.97
N PRO A 83 -4.08 3.51 1.24
CA PRO A 83 -4.71 3.33 2.54
C PRO A 83 -3.87 2.40 3.43
N LEU A 84 -3.79 2.71 4.72
CA LEU A 84 -2.92 1.96 5.64
C LEU A 84 -3.32 0.49 5.73
N VAL A 85 -2.30 -0.38 5.81
CA VAL A 85 -2.44 -1.81 6.14
C VAL A 85 -1.82 -2.14 7.51
N ARG A 86 -1.08 -1.20 8.08
CA ARG A 86 -0.57 -1.22 9.45
C ARG A 86 -0.37 0.22 9.94
N LYS A 87 -0.36 0.45 11.24
CA LYS A 87 -0.32 1.80 11.84
C LYS A 87 1.10 2.28 12.20
N HIS A 88 2.10 1.40 12.23
CA HIS A 88 3.41 1.65 12.84
C HIS A 88 4.04 2.96 12.41
N GLU A 89 4.18 3.21 11.12
CA GLU A 89 4.84 4.40 10.57
C GLU A 89 4.11 5.70 10.99
N PHE A 90 2.79 5.67 10.95
CA PHE A 90 1.96 6.82 11.32
C PHE A 90 2.02 7.11 12.81
N LEU A 91 2.04 6.07 13.66
CA LEU A 91 2.18 6.21 15.11
C LEU A 91 3.57 6.72 15.50
N VAL A 92 4.62 6.30 14.80
CA VAL A 92 5.98 6.83 14.99
C VAL A 92 6.02 8.33 14.70
N VAL A 93 5.50 8.77 13.54
CA VAL A 93 5.49 10.19 13.18
C VAL A 93 4.64 11.00 14.16
N ARG A 94 3.50 10.48 14.60
CA ARG A 94 2.66 11.13 15.62
C ARG A 94 3.44 11.33 16.93
N SER A 95 4.16 10.30 17.41
CA SER A 95 5.00 10.42 18.60
C SER A 95 6.08 11.49 18.46
N LEU A 96 6.69 11.59 17.27
CA LEU A 96 7.69 12.63 16.97
C LEU A 96 7.09 14.04 16.95
N LEU A 97 5.88 14.23 16.45
CA LEU A 97 5.16 15.51 16.48
C LEU A 97 4.78 15.90 17.92
N GLU A 98 4.46 14.93 18.78
CA GLU A 98 4.23 15.12 20.21
C GLU A 98 5.52 15.44 21.01
N GLY A 99 6.68 15.55 20.36
CA GLY A 99 7.96 15.92 20.96
C GLY A 99 8.79 14.73 21.47
N GLU A 100 8.30 13.51 21.33
CA GLU A 100 9.08 12.32 21.70
C GLU A 100 10.20 12.07 20.69
N THR A 101 11.43 11.83 21.21
CA THR A 101 12.59 11.55 20.35
C THR A 101 13.34 10.28 20.73
N SER A 102 13.16 9.76 21.95
CA SER A 102 13.78 8.52 22.38
C SER A 102 13.18 7.33 21.63
N LEU A 103 14.02 6.55 20.95
CA LEU A 103 13.58 5.36 20.23
C LEU A 103 12.86 4.35 21.14
N ALA A 104 13.35 4.20 22.39
CA ALA A 104 12.72 3.29 23.36
C ALA A 104 11.33 3.76 23.77
N SER A 105 11.14 5.07 24.00
CA SER A 105 9.85 5.65 24.34
C SER A 105 8.87 5.58 23.17
N ILE A 106 9.31 5.90 21.94
CA ILE A 106 8.50 5.77 20.73
C ILE A 106 8.00 4.32 20.56
N ARG A 107 8.89 3.33 20.72
CA ARG A 107 8.50 1.91 20.66
C ARG A 107 7.44 1.56 21.70
N SER A 108 7.62 2.03 22.93
CA SER A 108 6.65 1.79 24.01
C SER A 108 5.27 2.40 23.71
N LYS A 109 5.24 3.64 23.21
CA LYS A 109 4.00 4.30 22.79
C LYS A 109 3.29 3.52 21.67
N VAL A 110 4.02 3.18 20.60
CA VAL A 110 3.49 2.41 19.46
C VAL A 110 2.97 1.04 19.91
N GLN A 111 3.70 0.35 20.77
CA GLN A 111 3.28 -0.93 21.36
C GLN A 111 1.95 -0.79 22.12
N GLY A 112 1.77 0.28 22.88
CA GLY A 112 0.54 0.52 23.64
C GLY A 112 -0.70 0.75 22.77
N GLU A 113 -0.54 1.10 21.50
CA GLU A 113 -1.62 1.43 20.59
C GLU A 113 -1.96 0.36 19.56
N ILE A 114 -1.19 -0.73 19.50
CA ILE A 114 -1.37 -1.81 18.53
C ILE A 114 -1.76 -3.10 19.24
N SER A 115 -2.97 -3.56 18.99
CA SER A 115 -3.43 -4.88 19.45
C SER A 115 -2.60 -5.97 18.75
N GLY A 116 -1.99 -6.89 19.54
CA GLY A 116 -1.14 -7.94 18.97
C GLY A 116 0.17 -7.42 18.36
N TYR A 117 0.74 -6.38 18.98
CA TYR A 117 2.03 -5.81 18.57
C TYR A 117 3.12 -6.87 18.39
N GLU A 118 3.78 -6.82 17.24
CA GLU A 118 4.92 -7.67 16.90
C GLU A 118 6.20 -6.81 16.72
N PRO A 119 7.27 -7.02 17.51
CA PRO A 119 8.51 -6.26 17.38
C PRO A 119 9.08 -6.25 15.96
N LYS A 120 8.99 -7.36 15.23
CA LYS A 120 9.46 -7.45 13.84
C LYS A 120 8.77 -6.47 12.89
N GLN A 121 7.47 -6.20 13.10
CA GLN A 121 6.72 -5.20 12.33
C GLN A 121 7.26 -3.80 12.59
N MET A 122 7.56 -3.48 13.85
CA MET A 122 8.15 -2.20 14.23
C MET A 122 9.54 -2.00 13.62
N GLU A 123 10.43 -3.00 13.73
CA GLU A 123 11.77 -2.94 13.14
C GLU A 123 11.71 -2.75 11.60
N HIS A 124 10.80 -3.45 10.96
CA HIS A 124 10.59 -3.31 9.53
C HIS A 124 10.09 -1.91 9.16
N ALA A 125 9.14 -1.35 9.93
CA ALA A 125 8.64 0.00 9.74
C ALA A 125 9.76 1.03 9.88
N LEU A 126 10.54 0.97 10.95
CA LEU A 126 11.64 1.88 11.21
C LEU A 126 12.68 1.86 10.08
N ARG A 127 13.08 0.68 9.63
CA ARG A 127 14.02 0.55 8.51
C ARG A 127 13.47 1.23 7.25
N LEU A 128 12.23 0.97 6.89
CA LEU A 128 11.61 1.56 5.69
C LEU A 128 11.44 3.08 5.81
N MET A 129 11.17 3.61 7.00
CA MET A 129 11.07 5.05 7.26
C MET A 129 12.43 5.74 7.10
N ILE A 130 13.51 5.11 7.55
CA ILE A 130 14.88 5.61 7.37
C ILE A 130 15.25 5.55 5.89
N ASP A 131 15.06 4.42 5.24
CA ASP A 131 15.37 4.22 3.81
C ASP A 131 14.51 5.11 2.89
N GLY A 132 13.32 5.49 3.34
CA GLY A 132 12.36 6.36 2.65
C GLY A 132 12.54 7.85 2.95
N GLY A 133 13.51 8.24 3.79
CA GLY A 133 13.79 9.64 4.12
C GLY A 133 12.73 10.32 4.98
N ALA A 134 11.87 9.56 5.67
CA ALA A 134 10.87 10.14 6.57
C ALA A 134 11.45 10.47 7.96
N VAL A 135 12.39 9.66 8.43
CA VAL A 135 13.08 9.85 9.71
C VAL A 135 14.57 9.56 9.57
N ARG A 136 15.37 10.10 10.48
CA ARG A 136 16.79 9.76 10.65
C ARG A 136 17.11 9.45 12.12
N MET A 137 18.20 8.73 12.33
CA MET A 137 18.71 8.44 13.67
C MET A 137 19.91 9.33 14.01
N GLU A 138 19.93 9.87 15.22
CA GLU A 138 21.05 10.57 15.84
C GLU A 138 21.35 9.91 17.18
N GLY A 139 22.22 8.90 17.16
CA GLY A 139 22.43 8.02 18.31
C GLY A 139 21.17 7.18 18.60
N ASP A 140 20.62 7.30 19.80
CA ASP A 140 19.38 6.67 20.24
C ASP A 140 18.13 7.52 20.01
N ARG A 141 18.30 8.71 19.43
CA ARG A 141 17.21 9.63 19.14
C ARG A 141 16.77 9.50 17.69
N MET A 142 15.47 9.48 17.49
CA MET A 142 14.83 9.53 16.19
C MET A 142 14.34 10.95 15.90
N ILE A 143 14.60 11.41 14.69
CA ILE A 143 14.27 12.77 14.26
C ILE A 143 13.47 12.70 12.96
N LEU A 144 12.38 13.43 12.90
CA LEU A 144 11.60 13.63 11.68
C LEU A 144 12.44 14.40 10.65
N CYS A 145 12.44 13.95 9.40
CA CYS A 145 13.11 14.67 8.32
C CYS A 145 12.32 15.92 7.91
N GLY A 146 13.04 17.01 7.64
CA GLY A 146 12.49 18.34 7.44
C GLY A 146 12.45 19.15 8.74
N GLU A 147 12.63 20.48 8.62
CA GLU A 147 12.49 21.37 9.76
C GLU A 147 11.06 21.38 10.26
N LYS A 148 10.88 21.42 11.60
CA LYS A 148 9.58 21.51 12.24
C LYS A 148 9.09 22.95 12.18
N GLU A 149 8.27 23.24 11.19
CA GLU A 149 7.54 24.49 11.03
C GLU A 149 6.06 24.22 11.29
N GLN A 150 5.36 25.18 11.83
CA GLN A 150 3.95 25.03 12.24
C GLN A 150 3.08 24.48 11.09
N GLU A 151 3.16 25.05 9.89
CA GLU A 151 2.37 24.63 8.73
C GLU A 151 2.68 23.18 8.31
N TYR A 152 3.95 22.75 8.43
CA TYR A 152 4.34 21.39 8.14
C TYR A 152 3.82 20.40 9.18
N GLU A 153 3.91 20.73 10.47
CA GLU A 153 3.37 19.91 11.55
C GLU A 153 1.85 19.77 11.44
N GLU A 154 1.13 20.87 11.15
CA GLU A 154 -0.32 20.87 10.92
C GLU A 154 -0.70 19.99 9.71
N TYR A 155 0.06 20.08 8.61
CA TYR A 155 -0.17 19.24 7.43
C TYR A 155 0.04 17.74 7.72
N LEU A 156 1.13 17.41 8.43
CA LEU A 156 1.38 16.03 8.84
C LEU A 156 0.30 15.52 9.79
N GLN A 157 -0.11 16.32 10.76
CA GLN A 157 -1.17 15.94 11.70
C GLN A 157 -2.49 15.63 10.98
N ASP A 158 -2.86 16.44 9.98
CA ASP A 158 -4.03 16.18 9.13
C ASP A 158 -3.89 14.87 8.34
N LEU A 159 -2.74 14.63 7.70
CA LEU A 159 -2.45 13.38 6.99
C LEU A 159 -2.50 12.15 7.91
N LEU A 160 -1.93 12.25 9.12
CA LEU A 160 -1.95 11.18 10.11
C LEU A 160 -3.36 10.86 10.59
N ASN A 161 -4.14 11.90 10.92
CA ASN A 161 -5.53 11.76 11.35
C ASN A 161 -6.36 11.07 10.26
N TYR A 162 -6.20 11.49 9.00
CA TYR A 162 -6.87 10.87 7.86
C TYR A 162 -6.52 9.38 7.75
N GLY A 163 -5.22 9.03 7.72
CA GLY A 163 -4.79 7.65 7.55
C GLY A 163 -5.20 6.74 8.71
N LEU A 164 -5.04 7.19 9.95
CA LEU A 164 -5.40 6.42 11.14
C LEU A 164 -6.92 6.24 11.27
N THR A 165 -7.71 7.25 10.94
CA THR A 165 -9.17 7.16 10.95
C THR A 165 -9.68 6.19 9.88
N GLN A 166 -9.13 6.26 8.66
CA GLN A 166 -9.44 5.29 7.61
C GLN A 166 -9.07 3.86 8.02
N TYR A 167 -7.90 3.70 8.65
CA TYR A 167 -7.47 2.39 9.14
C TYR A 167 -8.46 1.82 10.16
N SER A 168 -8.81 2.61 11.17
CA SER A 168 -9.76 2.20 12.24
C SER A 168 -11.16 1.91 11.71
N ALA A 169 -11.60 2.60 10.65
CA ALA A 169 -12.87 2.30 9.99
C ALA A 169 -12.82 1.00 9.18
N ARG A 170 -11.63 0.61 8.70
CA ARG A 170 -11.44 -0.59 7.87
C ARG A 170 -11.14 -1.85 8.69
N TYR A 171 -10.30 -1.74 9.70
CA TYR A 171 -9.84 -2.86 10.52
C TYR A 171 -10.41 -2.78 11.93
N ALA A 172 -11.22 -3.77 12.32
CA ALA A 172 -11.74 -3.88 13.66
C ALA A 172 -10.68 -4.32 14.69
N ASP A 173 -9.63 -5.02 14.24
CA ASP A 173 -8.50 -5.50 15.05
C ASP A 173 -7.21 -5.44 14.23
N ASP A 174 -6.11 -5.00 14.85
CA ASP A 174 -4.77 -4.94 14.23
C ASP A 174 -4.19 -6.32 13.88
N LYS A 175 -4.72 -7.38 14.49
CA LYS A 175 -4.32 -8.78 14.22
C LYS A 175 -4.84 -9.31 12.88
N ILE A 176 -5.79 -8.61 12.26
CA ILE A 176 -6.33 -9.01 10.95
C ILE A 176 -5.30 -8.70 9.88
N ASP A 177 -4.79 -9.71 9.21
CA ASP A 177 -3.83 -9.53 8.13
C ASP A 177 -4.49 -8.95 6.88
N PHE A 178 -5.51 -9.64 6.36
CA PHE A 178 -6.23 -9.23 5.16
C PHE A 178 -7.72 -9.46 5.33
N LEU A 179 -8.51 -8.53 4.81
CA LEU A 179 -9.96 -8.57 4.82
C LEU A 179 -10.47 -9.15 3.49
N LEU A 180 -11.34 -10.16 3.57
CA LEU A 180 -11.97 -10.76 2.39
C LEU A 180 -12.64 -9.70 1.53
N TRP A 181 -12.50 -9.84 0.21
CA TRP A 181 -13.08 -8.97 -0.81
C TRP A 181 -12.62 -7.51 -0.77
N GLN A 182 -11.53 -7.23 -0.03
CA GLN A 182 -10.89 -5.92 -0.04
C GLN A 182 -9.73 -5.88 -1.02
N ASP A 183 -9.50 -4.70 -1.56
CA ASP A 183 -8.44 -4.44 -2.51
C ASP A 183 -7.13 -4.08 -1.82
N TYR A 184 -6.04 -4.69 -2.29
CA TYR A 184 -4.67 -4.45 -1.84
C TYR A 184 -3.74 -4.25 -3.03
N ARG A 185 -2.90 -3.24 -2.96
CA ARG A 185 -1.74 -3.19 -3.85
C ARG A 185 -0.72 -4.22 -3.37
N GLN A 186 0.07 -4.74 -4.30
CA GLN A 186 1.08 -5.75 -3.99
C GLN A 186 2.12 -5.24 -2.99
N ASP A 187 2.55 -3.96 -3.11
CA ASP A 187 3.45 -3.31 -2.14
C ASP A 187 2.88 -3.26 -0.72
N GLN A 188 1.57 -3.11 -0.56
CA GLN A 188 0.90 -3.16 0.75
C GLN A 188 0.91 -4.57 1.35
N VAL A 189 0.70 -5.60 0.54
CA VAL A 189 0.81 -6.99 1.00
C VAL A 189 2.25 -7.28 1.44
N LEU A 190 3.25 -6.89 0.64
CA LEU A 190 4.66 -7.05 0.99
C LEU A 190 5.02 -6.33 2.29
N LEU A 191 4.50 -5.12 2.48
CA LEU A 191 4.67 -4.37 3.72
C LEU A 191 4.15 -5.14 4.94
N LYS A 192 2.99 -5.77 4.81
CA LYS A 192 2.34 -6.54 5.87
C LYS A 192 3.13 -7.81 6.23
N ILE A 193 3.69 -8.49 5.23
CA ILE A 193 4.46 -9.72 5.41
C ILE A 193 5.97 -9.51 5.64
N LEU A 194 6.39 -8.28 5.95
CA LEU A 194 7.79 -7.91 6.23
C LEU A 194 8.76 -8.13 5.04
N GLU A 195 8.25 -8.03 3.82
CA GLU A 195 9.06 -8.01 2.61
C GLU A 195 9.28 -6.58 2.12
N ASN A 196 10.27 -6.38 1.25
CA ASN A 196 10.55 -5.05 0.70
C ASN A 196 9.45 -4.67 -0.32
N PRO A 197 8.64 -3.62 -0.06
CA PRO A 197 7.58 -3.21 -0.96
C PRO A 197 8.04 -2.74 -2.34
N LYS A 198 9.34 -2.43 -2.51
CA LYS A 198 9.94 -2.12 -3.82
C LYS A 198 10.13 -3.37 -4.70
N HIS A 199 10.13 -4.56 -4.12
CA HIS A 199 10.28 -5.84 -4.84
C HIS A 199 8.93 -6.43 -5.28
N ASN A 200 8.02 -5.59 -5.76
CA ASN A 200 6.64 -5.95 -6.10
C ASN A 200 6.43 -6.47 -7.54
N GLN A 201 7.39 -7.20 -8.09
CA GLN A 201 7.35 -7.67 -9.48
C GLN A 201 7.09 -9.18 -9.63
N TYR A 202 7.10 -9.92 -8.54
CA TYR A 202 6.88 -11.36 -8.58
C TYR A 202 5.41 -11.71 -8.35
N GLY A 203 4.93 -12.76 -9.03
CA GLY A 203 3.57 -13.26 -8.84
C GLY A 203 3.39 -14.09 -7.57
N THR A 204 4.48 -14.43 -6.86
CA THR A 204 4.46 -15.33 -5.71
C THR A 204 5.52 -14.94 -4.69
N TYR A 205 5.15 -15.00 -3.41
CA TYR A 205 6.06 -14.77 -2.26
C TYR A 205 5.87 -15.86 -1.22
N TYR A 206 6.92 -16.12 -0.44
CA TYR A 206 6.92 -17.12 0.62
C TYR A 206 7.43 -16.48 1.92
N LYS A 207 6.64 -16.60 3.00
CA LYS A 207 7.00 -16.05 4.30
C LYS A 207 6.42 -16.88 5.43
N ASP A 208 7.26 -17.30 6.36
CA ASP A 208 6.88 -18.01 7.60
C ASP A 208 5.96 -19.24 7.36
N GLY A 209 6.24 -19.99 6.29
CA GLY A 209 5.45 -21.15 5.89
C GLY A 209 4.15 -20.82 5.15
N ASN A 210 3.88 -19.57 4.86
CA ASN A 210 2.75 -19.14 4.04
C ASN A 210 3.23 -18.78 2.62
N MET A 211 2.33 -18.97 1.66
CA MET A 211 2.50 -18.57 0.27
C MET A 211 1.49 -17.48 -0.07
N TYR A 212 1.93 -16.48 -0.82
CA TYR A 212 1.10 -15.34 -1.26
C TYR A 212 1.11 -15.31 -2.78
N ILE A 213 -0.05 -15.48 -3.40
CA ILE A 213 -0.22 -15.55 -4.86
C ILE A 213 -0.91 -14.30 -5.36
N PHE A 214 -0.37 -13.71 -6.42
CA PHE A 214 -0.92 -12.56 -7.13
C PHE A 214 -1.27 -12.97 -8.57
N ALA A 215 -2.55 -13.20 -8.84
CA ALA A 215 -3.03 -13.70 -10.11
C ALA A 215 -3.84 -12.66 -10.90
N GLY A 216 -3.61 -12.60 -12.21
CA GLY A 216 -4.42 -11.79 -13.14
C GLY A 216 -5.31 -12.70 -14.00
N LEU A 217 -6.64 -12.51 -13.93
CA LEU A 217 -7.60 -13.35 -14.64
C LEU A 217 -7.61 -13.13 -16.15
N LYS A 218 -7.49 -11.88 -16.59
CA LYS A 218 -7.35 -11.53 -18.00
C LYS A 218 -5.94 -11.10 -18.30
N LYS A 219 -5.29 -11.79 -19.20
CA LYS A 219 -3.95 -11.46 -19.65
C LYS A 219 -4.02 -10.37 -20.73
N ASP A 220 -3.03 -9.49 -20.77
CA ASP A 220 -2.93 -8.47 -21.79
C ASP A 220 -2.73 -9.12 -23.17
N ALA A 221 -3.40 -8.62 -24.20
CA ALA A 221 -3.26 -9.12 -25.56
C ALA A 221 -1.81 -8.99 -26.09
N THR A 222 -1.08 -7.99 -25.61
CA THR A 222 0.33 -7.73 -25.96
C THR A 222 1.32 -8.62 -25.19
N GLN A 223 0.86 -9.34 -24.16
CA GLN A 223 1.70 -10.23 -23.36
C GLN A 223 2.10 -11.45 -24.18
N GLN A 224 3.37 -11.87 -24.05
CA GLN A 224 3.89 -13.08 -24.72
C GLN A 224 3.12 -14.32 -24.26
N GLU A 225 2.84 -15.25 -25.18
CA GLU A 225 1.98 -16.43 -24.92
C GLU A 225 2.45 -17.27 -23.72
N HIS A 226 3.78 -17.48 -23.57
CA HIS A 226 4.35 -18.25 -22.46
C HIS A 226 4.21 -17.57 -21.08
N LEU A 227 3.68 -16.34 -21.00
CA LEU A 227 3.36 -15.61 -19.77
C LEU A 227 1.85 -15.51 -19.52
N LYS A 228 1.01 -16.09 -20.40
CA LYS A 228 -0.45 -16.09 -20.27
C LYS A 228 -0.95 -17.28 -19.45
N TYR A 229 -0.54 -17.35 -18.19
CA TYR A 229 -0.95 -18.41 -17.26
C TYR A 229 -2.46 -18.61 -17.17
N LYS A 230 -2.91 -19.83 -16.94
CA LYS A 230 -4.31 -20.26 -16.98
C LYS A 230 -5.03 -20.11 -15.62
N ASP A 231 -4.81 -18.96 -14.97
CA ASP A 231 -5.46 -18.65 -13.70
C ASP A 231 -6.96 -18.38 -13.90
N LYS A 232 -7.82 -19.11 -13.21
CA LYS A 232 -9.29 -18.98 -13.30
C LYS A 232 -10.01 -19.61 -12.13
N PHE A 233 -11.23 -19.20 -11.89
CA PHE A 233 -12.14 -19.93 -11.01
C PHE A 233 -12.70 -21.17 -11.72
N LEU A 234 -12.60 -22.32 -11.09
CA LEU A 234 -13.24 -23.58 -11.53
C LEU A 234 -14.63 -23.74 -10.88
N ALA A 235 -14.76 -23.27 -9.63
CA ALA A 235 -15.99 -23.20 -8.85
C ALA A 235 -15.92 -21.98 -7.93
N PRO A 236 -17.00 -21.60 -7.23
CA PRO A 236 -16.98 -20.46 -6.31
C PRO A 236 -15.92 -20.55 -5.21
N ASP A 237 -15.53 -21.76 -4.80
CA ASP A 237 -14.58 -22.09 -3.76
C ASP A 237 -13.30 -22.75 -4.27
N VAL A 238 -13.12 -22.87 -5.60
CA VAL A 238 -11.96 -23.51 -6.22
C VAL A 238 -11.30 -22.58 -7.22
N PHE A 239 -10.08 -22.14 -6.92
CA PHE A 239 -9.28 -21.31 -7.80
C PHE A 239 -8.13 -22.12 -8.42
N GLN A 240 -8.10 -22.23 -9.74
CA GLN A 240 -6.97 -22.79 -10.48
C GLN A 240 -5.87 -21.76 -10.62
N TRP A 241 -4.66 -22.11 -10.22
CA TRP A 241 -3.47 -21.29 -10.38
C TRP A 241 -2.36 -22.03 -11.10
N GLU A 242 -1.66 -21.35 -12.01
CA GLU A 242 -0.51 -21.90 -12.75
C GLU A 242 0.78 -21.23 -12.29
N SER A 243 1.74 -22.03 -11.81
CA SER A 243 3.05 -21.52 -11.40
C SER A 243 3.83 -20.98 -12.61
N ILE A 244 4.86 -20.16 -12.33
CA ILE A 244 5.82 -19.76 -13.38
C ILE A 244 6.54 -20.98 -13.95
N ALA A 245 7.01 -20.87 -15.20
CA ALA A 245 7.88 -21.86 -15.81
C ALA A 245 9.23 -21.94 -15.08
N HIS A 246 9.83 -23.12 -15.09
CA HIS A 246 11.18 -23.33 -14.54
C HIS A 246 11.36 -22.85 -13.10
N ILE A 247 10.41 -23.19 -12.23
CA ILE A 247 10.56 -22.94 -10.80
C ILE A 247 11.83 -23.63 -10.30
N SER A 248 12.56 -22.93 -9.42
CA SER A 248 13.73 -23.55 -8.79
C SER A 248 13.30 -24.70 -7.87
N ALA A 249 14.18 -25.67 -7.66
CA ALA A 249 13.92 -26.77 -6.70
C ALA A 249 13.59 -26.22 -5.29
N LYS A 250 14.14 -25.05 -4.93
CA LYS A 250 13.83 -24.36 -3.70
C LYS A 250 12.38 -23.85 -3.68
N ASP A 251 11.93 -23.22 -4.77
CA ASP A 251 10.55 -22.68 -4.85
C ASP A 251 9.54 -23.81 -4.90
N GLU A 252 9.85 -24.91 -5.60
CA GLU A 252 9.01 -26.11 -5.61
C GLU A 252 8.87 -26.72 -4.20
N ALA A 253 9.97 -26.80 -3.44
CA ALA A 253 9.94 -27.26 -2.05
C ALA A 253 9.12 -26.32 -1.16
N LEU A 254 9.21 -24.99 -1.35
CA LEU A 254 8.41 -24.01 -0.64
C LEU A 254 6.91 -24.13 -0.97
N GLN A 255 6.56 -24.34 -2.25
CA GLN A 255 5.18 -24.59 -2.66
C GLN A 255 4.62 -25.83 -1.99
N ARG A 256 5.34 -26.96 -2.00
CA ARG A 256 4.93 -28.23 -1.38
C ARG A 256 4.81 -28.14 0.14
N SER A 257 5.58 -27.27 0.79
CA SER A 257 5.58 -27.09 2.26
C SER A 257 4.70 -25.96 2.75
N ALA A 258 4.03 -25.24 1.86
CA ALA A 258 3.18 -24.12 2.21
C ALA A 258 2.00 -24.60 3.10
N LYS A 259 1.90 -24.01 4.30
CA LYS A 259 0.83 -24.35 5.26
C LYS A 259 -0.49 -23.68 4.89
N LYS A 260 -0.38 -22.47 4.34
CA LYS A 260 -1.52 -21.64 3.89
C LYS A 260 -1.14 -20.90 2.63
N VAL A 261 -2.07 -20.79 1.72
CA VAL A 261 -1.96 -20.03 0.47
C VAL A 261 -2.92 -18.87 0.52
N GLN A 262 -2.39 -17.65 0.56
CA GLN A 262 -3.15 -16.41 0.52
C GLN A 262 -3.32 -15.98 -0.94
N VAL A 263 -4.54 -15.80 -1.41
CA VAL A 263 -4.83 -15.58 -2.82
C VAL A 263 -5.34 -14.16 -3.08
N PHE A 264 -4.63 -13.46 -3.95
CA PHE A 264 -4.94 -12.09 -4.39
C PHE A 264 -5.16 -12.09 -5.90
N VAL A 265 -6.34 -11.67 -6.34
CA VAL A 265 -6.73 -11.72 -7.76
C VAL A 265 -7.08 -10.35 -8.28
N ARG A 266 -6.77 -10.06 -9.53
CA ARG A 266 -7.29 -8.90 -10.24
C ARG A 266 -7.82 -9.28 -11.62
N LYS A 267 -8.85 -8.58 -12.08
CA LYS A 267 -9.47 -8.85 -13.39
C LYS A 267 -8.48 -8.58 -14.53
N VAL A 268 -7.82 -7.43 -14.52
CA VAL A 268 -6.82 -6.99 -15.50
C VAL A 268 -5.68 -6.27 -14.77
N SER A 269 -4.51 -6.19 -15.40
CA SER A 269 -3.33 -5.56 -14.79
C SER A 269 -3.46 -4.05 -14.65
N ALA A 270 -4.07 -3.41 -15.65
CA ALA A 270 -4.27 -1.96 -15.66
C ALA A 270 -5.54 -1.61 -16.43
N GLU A 271 -6.12 -0.46 -16.08
CA GLU A 271 -7.25 0.15 -16.80
C GLU A 271 -6.98 1.64 -16.96
N ASN A 272 -7.14 2.16 -18.17
CA ASN A 272 -6.87 3.56 -18.52
C ASN A 272 -5.46 4.06 -18.07
N GLY A 273 -4.45 3.19 -18.13
CA GLY A 273 -3.07 3.49 -17.74
C GLY A 273 -2.83 3.50 -16.23
N VAL A 274 -3.79 3.06 -15.42
CA VAL A 274 -3.68 2.92 -13.97
C VAL A 274 -3.59 1.44 -13.62
N THR A 275 -2.52 1.03 -12.91
CA THR A 275 -2.40 -0.33 -12.37
C THR A 275 -3.49 -0.58 -11.34
N LEU A 276 -4.24 -1.66 -11.51
CA LEU A 276 -5.29 -2.04 -10.59
C LEU A 276 -4.74 -2.82 -9.39
N PRO A 277 -5.33 -2.64 -8.21
CA PRO A 277 -5.03 -3.47 -7.05
C PRO A 277 -5.51 -4.91 -7.26
N TYR A 278 -5.17 -5.78 -6.33
CA TYR A 278 -5.67 -7.14 -6.25
C TYR A 278 -6.72 -7.24 -5.15
N THR A 279 -7.79 -7.93 -5.41
CA THR A 279 -8.79 -8.29 -4.40
C THR A 279 -8.33 -9.53 -3.65
N TYR A 280 -8.29 -9.49 -2.32
CA TYR A 280 -8.03 -10.66 -1.51
C TYR A 280 -9.27 -11.56 -1.47
N ILE A 281 -9.10 -12.82 -1.92
CA ILE A 281 -10.21 -13.77 -2.04
C ILE A 281 -10.19 -14.88 -0.96
N GLY A 282 -9.15 -14.93 -0.14
CA GLY A 282 -9.10 -15.85 1.00
C GLY A 282 -7.81 -16.66 1.09
N THR A 283 -7.87 -17.62 2.01
CA THR A 283 -6.79 -18.57 2.29
C THR A 283 -7.23 -19.96 1.86
N GLY A 284 -6.33 -20.69 1.22
CA GLY A 284 -6.55 -22.06 0.80
C GLY A 284 -5.33 -22.95 0.93
N SER A 285 -5.38 -24.14 0.34
CA SER A 285 -4.29 -25.10 0.20
C SER A 285 -4.06 -25.45 -1.27
N LEU A 286 -2.81 -25.74 -1.65
CA LEU A 286 -2.49 -26.22 -2.99
C LEU A 286 -2.82 -27.70 -3.11
N GLU A 287 -3.66 -28.05 -4.07
CA GLU A 287 -4.10 -29.43 -4.31
C GLU A 287 -3.94 -29.81 -5.79
N ASN A 288 -4.08 -31.10 -6.08
CA ASN A 288 -4.11 -31.65 -7.44
C ASN A 288 -3.01 -31.14 -8.38
N PRO A 289 -1.70 -31.24 -8.03
CA PRO A 289 -0.63 -30.79 -8.91
C PRO A 289 -0.65 -31.55 -10.23
N ARG A 290 -0.64 -30.81 -11.33
CA ARG A 290 -0.61 -31.36 -12.70
C ARG A 290 0.27 -30.50 -13.62
N LYS A 291 0.68 -31.06 -14.75
CA LYS A 291 1.50 -30.35 -15.71
C LYS A 291 0.80 -29.06 -16.15
N GLY A 292 1.53 -27.95 -16.13
CA GLY A 292 1.04 -26.67 -16.62
C GLY A 292 0.81 -26.64 -18.15
N GLU A 293 -0.03 -25.74 -18.58
CA GLU A 293 -0.46 -25.62 -19.97
C GLU A 293 0.25 -24.48 -20.70
N THR A 294 0.65 -23.43 -19.99
CA THR A 294 1.15 -22.18 -20.60
C THR A 294 2.62 -22.25 -20.95
N ALA A 295 3.45 -22.79 -20.06
CA ALA A 295 4.88 -22.83 -20.26
C ALA A 295 5.48 -24.17 -19.84
N ASN A 296 6.56 -24.55 -20.53
CA ASN A 296 7.25 -25.82 -20.21
C ASN A 296 7.83 -25.77 -18.78
N GLY A 297 7.45 -26.72 -17.95
CA GLY A 297 7.87 -26.81 -16.55
C GLY A 297 7.00 -26.04 -15.56
N SER A 298 5.90 -25.40 -15.99
CA SER A 298 4.89 -24.88 -15.06
C SER A 298 4.04 -26.01 -14.46
N ILE A 299 3.46 -25.73 -13.30
CA ILE A 299 2.59 -26.67 -12.57
C ILE A 299 1.25 -25.97 -12.31
N LEU A 300 0.16 -26.64 -12.63
CA LEU A 300 -1.20 -26.23 -12.28
C LEU A 300 -1.58 -26.82 -10.92
N TYR A 301 -2.20 -25.99 -10.09
CA TYR A 301 -2.79 -26.38 -8.81
C TYR A 301 -4.24 -25.92 -8.75
N ASP A 302 -5.05 -26.65 -8.00
CA ASP A 302 -6.33 -26.19 -7.50
C ASP A 302 -6.12 -25.66 -6.08
N ILE A 303 -6.74 -24.55 -5.75
CA ILE A 303 -6.68 -23.93 -4.42
C ILE A 303 -8.09 -23.96 -3.86
N HIS A 304 -8.24 -24.68 -2.76
CA HIS A 304 -9.51 -24.88 -2.02
C HIS A 304 -9.53 -24.09 -0.73
#